data_eef554d3855d9cab052af6b9d76f2788
#
_entry.id   eef554d3855d9cab052af6b9d76f2788
#
_cell.length_a   1.000
_cell.length_b   1.000
_cell.length_c   1.000
_cell.angle_alpha   90.00
_cell.angle_beta   90.00
_cell.angle_gamma   90.00
#
_symmetry.space_group_name_H-M   'P 1'
#
loop_
_entity.id
_entity.type
_entity.pdbx_description
1 polymer ?
#
loop_
_entity_poly.entity_id
_entity_poly.type
_entity_poly.pdbx_seq_one_letter_code
_entity_poly.pdbx_strand_id
1 'polypeptide(L)'
;MNKKVAIVATVVIVVLVTVFALGGGKKNESKTSDNSNDTVKITHRLGETDVKLNPKKVVVFDYSALDTMDTLGVGESLVGLPKSSLPTSLEKYKDEKYADLGGLKEPDLEGIKSANPDLIIINGRQEDFYEQLSKIAPTISTSKDDKKYLDSVKNNIDKIGKIFGVEEKANQEFSKIEKKIETLNKKVKEKN
;
A
#
# COMPACT_ATOMS: atom_id res chain seq x y z
N MET A 1 -15.68 -57.03 31.87
CA MET A 1 -14.43 -57.65 31.33
C MET A 1 -13.81 -56.71 30.32
N ASN A 2 -12.56 -56.35 30.60
CA ASN A 2 -11.52 -55.74 29.75
C ASN A 2 -11.78 -54.32 29.19
N LYS A 3 -11.31 -53.30 29.84
CA LYS A 3 -9.98 -52.63 29.95
C LYS A 3 -9.18 -52.58 28.65
N LYS A 4 -8.98 -51.41 28.07
CA LYS A 4 -7.68 -51.02 27.53
C LYS A 4 -7.55 -49.49 27.49
N VAL A 5 -6.57 -49.04 28.22
CA VAL A 5 -5.95 -47.76 28.42
C VAL A 5 -5.30 -47.26 27.12
N ALA A 6 -5.50 -46.02 26.75
CA ALA A 6 -4.71 -45.33 25.71
C ALA A 6 -3.67 -44.46 26.38
N ILE A 7 -2.43 -44.72 26.10
CA ILE A 7 -1.23 -44.01 26.59
C ILE A 7 -0.95 -42.84 25.64
N VAL A 8 -0.87 -41.65 26.20
CA VAL A 8 -0.35 -40.44 25.54
C VAL A 8 1.17 -40.48 25.66
N ALA A 9 1.85 -40.60 24.53
CA ALA A 9 3.31 -40.50 24.47
C ALA A 9 3.73 -39.08 24.14
N THR A 10 4.25 -38.39 25.13
CA THR A 10 4.95 -37.09 24.98
C THR A 10 6.40 -37.40 24.57
N VAL A 11 6.77 -37.01 23.35
CA VAL A 11 8.16 -37.12 22.89
C VAL A 11 8.83 -35.76 23.14
N VAL A 12 9.68 -35.73 24.15
CA VAL A 12 10.64 -34.64 24.38
C VAL A 12 11.91 -35.02 23.65
N ILE A 13 12.26 -34.27 22.61
CA ILE A 13 13.54 -34.39 21.92
C ILE A 13 14.50 -33.38 22.55
N VAL A 14 15.40 -33.88 23.36
CA VAL A 14 16.61 -33.18 23.82
C VAL A 14 17.69 -33.39 22.76
N VAL A 15 18.09 -32.33 22.05
CA VAL A 15 19.26 -32.37 21.15
C VAL A 15 20.46 -31.83 21.87
N LEU A 16 21.38 -32.70 22.16
CA LEU A 16 22.72 -32.41 22.66
C LEU A 16 23.53 -31.63 21.61
N VAL A 17 24.08 -30.50 22.02
CA VAL A 17 25.05 -29.71 21.26
C VAL A 17 26.43 -30.34 21.45
N THR A 18 27.04 -30.88 20.40
CA THR A 18 28.46 -31.12 20.32
C THR A 18 29.13 -30.05 19.48
N VAL A 19 29.95 -29.24 20.15
CA VAL A 19 30.85 -28.26 19.53
C VAL A 19 31.98 -28.99 18.80
N PHE A 20 32.14 -28.73 17.52
CA PHE A 20 33.42 -29.00 16.82
C PHE A 20 33.83 -27.73 16.09
N ALA A 21 34.91 -27.15 16.58
CA ALA A 21 35.58 -25.98 15.99
C ALA A 21 36.51 -26.45 14.86
N LEU A 22 36.52 -25.68 13.79
CA LEU A 22 37.62 -25.26 12.90
C LEU A 22 37.14 -25.22 11.42
N GLY A 23 37.19 -24.03 10.85
CA GLY A 23 37.03 -23.84 9.42
C GLY A 23 36.28 -22.57 9.06
N GLY A 24 37.02 -21.48 8.79
CA GLY A 24 36.46 -20.16 8.43
C GLY A 24 35.66 -20.19 7.14
N GLY A 25 34.41 -19.82 7.25
CA GLY A 25 33.54 -19.48 6.13
C GLY A 25 32.63 -18.33 6.60
N LYS A 26 32.79 -17.15 5.99
CA LYS A 26 31.92 -16.01 6.21
C LYS A 26 30.48 -16.40 5.85
N LYS A 27 29.67 -16.73 6.83
CA LYS A 27 28.21 -16.74 6.69
C LYS A 27 27.76 -15.29 6.65
N ASN A 28 27.27 -14.85 5.49
CA ASN A 28 26.39 -13.69 5.43
C ASN A 28 25.10 -14.04 6.19
N GLU A 29 25.05 -13.64 7.44
CA GLU A 29 23.78 -13.56 8.15
C GLU A 29 23.02 -12.38 7.56
N SER A 30 22.02 -12.66 6.75
CA SER A 30 20.96 -11.71 6.41
C SER A 30 20.28 -11.31 7.73
N LYS A 31 20.76 -10.23 8.34
CA LYS A 31 20.04 -9.54 9.40
C LYS A 31 18.78 -8.98 8.77
N THR A 32 17.64 -9.61 9.00
CA THR A 32 16.34 -8.97 8.93
C THR A 32 16.32 -7.94 10.07
N SER A 33 16.85 -6.76 9.81
CA SER A 33 16.68 -5.61 10.69
C SER A 33 15.25 -5.14 10.46
N ASP A 34 14.41 -5.39 11.43
CA ASP A 34 13.10 -4.74 11.58
C ASP A 34 13.36 -3.26 11.93
N ASN A 35 13.82 -2.49 10.93
CA ASN A 35 14.03 -1.05 11.03
C ASN A 35 12.68 -0.37 10.79
N SER A 36 11.88 -0.27 11.86
CA SER A 36 10.59 0.43 11.89
C SER A 36 10.66 1.95 11.60
N ASN A 37 11.82 2.46 11.17
CA ASN A 37 12.08 3.86 10.85
C ASN A 37 12.57 4.10 9.40
N ASP A 38 12.58 3.08 8.54
CA ASP A 38 12.97 3.28 7.16
C ASP A 38 11.93 4.15 6.44
N THR A 39 12.39 5.27 5.89
CA THR A 39 11.57 6.19 5.09
C THR A 39 12.00 6.15 3.64
N VAL A 40 11.08 6.47 2.76
CA VAL A 40 11.32 6.66 1.34
C VAL A 40 10.89 8.06 0.94
N LYS A 41 11.74 8.75 0.19
CA LYS A 41 11.40 10.05 -0.39
C LYS A 41 10.51 9.85 -1.61
N ILE A 42 9.33 10.47 -1.58
CA ILE A 42 8.35 10.46 -2.66
C ILE A 42 8.26 11.86 -3.26
N THR A 43 8.65 11.98 -4.51
CA THR A 43 8.45 13.20 -5.30
C THR A 43 7.05 13.19 -5.90
N HIS A 44 6.31 14.28 -5.72
CA HIS A 44 4.98 14.45 -6.26
C HIS A 44 4.77 15.91 -6.69
N ARG A 45 3.62 16.21 -7.29
CA ARG A 45 3.32 17.51 -7.87
C ARG A 45 3.48 18.69 -6.89
N LEU A 46 3.25 18.49 -5.60
CA LEU A 46 3.31 19.53 -4.56
C LEU A 46 4.66 19.59 -3.83
N GLY A 47 5.64 18.79 -4.25
CA GLY A 47 6.98 18.77 -3.66
C GLY A 47 7.51 17.37 -3.40
N GLU A 48 8.24 17.23 -2.32
CA GLU A 48 8.81 15.95 -1.86
C GLU A 48 8.36 15.68 -0.42
N THR A 49 8.03 14.43 -0.14
CA THR A 49 7.61 13.98 1.18
C THR A 49 8.37 12.72 1.57
N ASP A 50 8.96 12.71 2.76
CA ASP A 50 9.53 11.51 3.35
C ASP A 50 8.39 10.68 3.97
N VAL A 51 8.19 9.47 3.46
CA VAL A 51 7.11 8.57 3.84
C VAL A 51 7.70 7.34 4.50
N LYS A 52 7.15 6.93 5.63
CA LYS A 52 7.52 5.67 6.28
C LYS A 52 7.18 4.49 5.37
N LEU A 53 8.10 3.53 5.25
CA LEU A 53 7.84 2.29 4.52
C LEU A 53 6.79 1.44 5.24
N ASN A 54 5.93 0.78 4.45
CA ASN A 54 4.86 -0.07 4.94
C ASN A 54 3.95 0.62 5.98
N PRO A 55 3.40 1.82 5.69
CA PRO A 55 2.52 2.54 6.60
C PRO A 55 1.32 1.66 6.96
N LYS A 56 0.89 1.73 8.22
CA LYS A 56 -0.18 0.88 8.76
C LYS A 56 -1.52 1.57 8.83
N LYS A 57 -1.51 2.91 8.77
CA LYS A 57 -2.69 3.73 8.87
C LYS A 57 -2.70 4.75 7.73
N VAL A 58 -3.36 4.43 6.65
CA VAL A 58 -3.41 5.27 5.45
C VAL A 58 -4.79 5.89 5.30
N VAL A 59 -4.83 7.19 5.09
CA VAL A 59 -6.03 7.93 4.68
C VAL A 59 -5.94 8.22 3.19
N VAL A 60 -6.99 7.95 2.43
CA VAL A 60 -6.98 8.08 0.97
C VAL A 60 -8.16 8.91 0.46
N PHE A 61 -7.85 9.99 -0.24
CA PHE A 61 -8.81 10.84 -0.95
C PHE A 61 -8.79 10.64 -2.48
N ASP A 62 -7.87 9.84 -3.01
CA ASP A 62 -7.82 9.45 -4.43
C ASP A 62 -8.31 8.01 -4.62
N TYR A 63 -9.49 7.83 -5.17
CA TYR A 63 -10.03 6.49 -5.44
C TYR A 63 -9.20 5.68 -6.44
N SER A 64 -8.44 6.33 -7.34
CA SER A 64 -7.51 5.59 -8.21
C SER A 64 -6.32 5.05 -7.43
N ALA A 65 -5.84 5.80 -6.43
CA ALA A 65 -4.81 5.32 -5.51
C ALA A 65 -5.34 4.17 -4.64
N LEU A 66 -6.58 4.27 -4.16
CA LEU A 66 -7.23 3.21 -3.40
C LEU A 66 -7.40 1.92 -4.22
N ASP A 67 -7.84 2.03 -5.47
CA ASP A 67 -7.96 0.90 -6.41
C ASP A 67 -6.59 0.25 -6.67
N THR A 68 -5.54 1.07 -6.81
CA THR A 68 -4.16 0.59 -6.91
C THR A 68 -3.72 -0.15 -5.64
N MET A 69 -3.95 0.42 -4.46
CA MET A 69 -3.65 -0.23 -3.18
C MET A 69 -4.37 -1.57 -3.03
N ASP A 70 -5.62 -1.63 -3.45
CA ASP A 70 -6.41 -2.85 -3.45
C ASP A 70 -5.84 -3.92 -4.38
N THR A 71 -5.56 -3.55 -5.62
CA THR A 71 -4.94 -4.42 -6.64
C THR A 71 -3.58 -4.94 -6.17
N LEU A 72 -2.79 -4.11 -5.53
CA LEU A 72 -1.48 -4.49 -4.99
C LEU A 72 -1.58 -5.31 -3.68
N GLY A 73 -2.77 -5.44 -3.09
CA GLY A 73 -2.99 -6.23 -1.88
C GLY A 73 -2.54 -5.52 -0.60
N VAL A 74 -2.44 -4.20 -0.63
CA VAL A 74 -2.05 -3.36 0.52
C VAL A 74 -3.20 -2.51 1.07
N GLY A 75 -4.42 -2.77 0.63
CA GLY A 75 -5.63 -2.04 1.03
C GLY A 75 -6.01 -2.21 2.51
N GLU A 76 -5.46 -3.20 3.21
CA GLU A 76 -5.70 -3.39 4.65
C GLU A 76 -5.09 -2.28 5.52
N SER A 77 -4.14 -1.53 4.99
CA SER A 77 -3.56 -0.36 5.67
C SER A 77 -4.52 0.85 5.71
N LEU A 78 -5.60 0.83 4.93
CA LEU A 78 -6.59 1.92 4.91
C LEU A 78 -7.30 2.02 6.27
N VAL A 79 -7.38 3.24 6.80
CA VAL A 79 -8.14 3.53 8.04
C VAL A 79 -9.30 4.49 7.79
N GLY A 80 -9.30 5.25 6.70
CA GLY A 80 -10.37 6.17 6.39
C GLY A 80 -10.31 6.77 4.99
N LEU A 81 -11.46 7.21 4.51
CA LEU A 81 -11.66 7.75 3.17
C LEU A 81 -12.99 8.53 3.11
N PRO A 82 -13.24 9.35 2.08
CA PRO A 82 -14.59 9.85 1.78
C PRO A 82 -15.47 8.71 1.28
N LYS A 83 -16.63 8.45 1.92
CA LYS A 83 -17.51 7.34 1.55
C LYS A 83 -18.65 7.72 0.59
N SER A 84 -19.00 8.99 0.52
CA SER A 84 -20.20 9.47 -0.17
C SER A 84 -20.24 9.22 -1.68
N SER A 85 -19.08 9.10 -2.34
CA SER A 85 -18.97 8.98 -3.80
C SER A 85 -18.11 7.81 -4.24
N LEU A 86 -18.06 6.75 -3.44
CA LEU A 86 -17.27 5.55 -3.76
C LEU A 86 -17.79 4.87 -5.03
N PRO A 87 -16.90 4.53 -5.99
CA PRO A 87 -17.24 3.69 -7.12
C PRO A 87 -17.69 2.28 -6.67
N THR A 88 -18.55 1.64 -7.46
CA THR A 88 -19.05 0.28 -7.16
C THR A 88 -17.91 -0.74 -6.97
N SER A 89 -16.81 -0.62 -7.71
CA SER A 89 -15.62 -1.49 -7.56
C SER A 89 -14.95 -1.39 -6.19
N LEU A 90 -15.19 -0.30 -5.45
CA LEU A 90 -14.62 -0.03 -4.13
C LEU A 90 -15.66 -0.07 -3.00
N GLU A 91 -16.87 -0.59 -3.24
CA GLU A 91 -17.96 -0.59 -2.24
C GLU A 91 -17.60 -1.31 -0.93
N LYS A 92 -16.70 -2.28 -0.96
CA LYS A 92 -16.21 -2.93 0.26
C LYS A 92 -15.57 -1.96 1.28
N TYR A 93 -15.13 -0.79 0.83
CA TYR A 93 -14.60 0.26 1.70
C TYR A 93 -15.66 1.17 2.32
N LYS A 94 -16.96 0.90 2.07
CA LYS A 94 -18.08 1.49 2.83
C LYS A 94 -18.25 0.88 4.23
N ASP A 95 -17.59 -0.25 4.50
CA ASP A 95 -17.60 -0.94 5.79
C ASP A 95 -17.29 0.03 6.94
N GLU A 96 -17.96 -0.16 8.09
CA GLU A 96 -17.88 0.71 9.27
C GLU A 96 -16.48 0.73 9.91
N LYS A 97 -15.66 -0.29 9.65
CA LYS A 97 -14.28 -0.32 10.12
C LYS A 97 -13.38 0.79 9.54
N TYR A 98 -13.79 1.38 8.42
CA TYR A 98 -13.11 2.54 7.83
C TYR A 98 -13.82 3.82 8.24
N ALA A 99 -13.10 4.83 8.69
CA ALA A 99 -13.68 6.13 9.01
C ALA A 99 -14.21 6.83 7.75
N ASP A 100 -15.41 7.45 7.85
CA ASP A 100 -15.85 8.41 6.84
C ASP A 100 -15.21 9.77 7.14
N LEU A 101 -14.43 10.27 6.22
CA LEU A 101 -13.60 11.46 6.41
C LEU A 101 -14.08 12.66 5.59
N GLY A 102 -15.41 12.76 5.44
CA GLY A 102 -16.06 13.88 4.76
C GLY A 102 -16.19 13.69 3.26
N GLY A 103 -16.16 14.80 2.53
CA GLY A 103 -16.30 14.80 1.07
C GLY A 103 -14.97 14.91 0.34
N LEU A 104 -14.99 14.57 -0.98
CA LEU A 104 -13.80 14.75 -1.84
C LEU A 104 -13.35 16.20 -1.99
N LYS A 105 -14.20 17.18 -1.72
CA LYS A 105 -13.86 18.62 -1.77
C LYS A 105 -13.77 19.27 -0.40
N GLU A 106 -14.27 18.60 0.62
CA GLU A 106 -14.36 19.11 1.99
C GLU A 106 -13.92 18.00 2.94
N PRO A 107 -12.59 17.78 3.10
CA PRO A 107 -12.05 16.79 4.01
C PRO A 107 -12.37 17.16 5.47
N ASP A 108 -12.78 16.19 6.26
CA ASP A 108 -12.95 16.32 7.70
C ASP A 108 -11.57 16.27 8.40
N LEU A 109 -10.96 17.42 8.60
CA LEU A 109 -9.61 17.53 9.18
C LEU A 109 -9.55 16.99 10.62
N GLU A 110 -10.60 17.15 11.41
CA GLU A 110 -10.63 16.61 12.79
C GLU A 110 -10.79 15.09 12.78
N GLY A 111 -11.65 14.56 11.90
CA GLY A 111 -11.75 13.11 11.68
C GLY A 111 -10.44 12.50 11.21
N ILE A 112 -9.74 13.15 10.27
CA ILE A 112 -8.42 12.70 9.79
C ILE A 112 -7.41 12.69 10.92
N LYS A 113 -7.34 13.75 11.72
CA LYS A 113 -6.46 13.83 12.89
C LYS A 113 -6.77 12.75 13.92
N SER A 114 -8.05 12.47 14.16
CA SER A 114 -8.50 11.43 15.08
C SER A 114 -8.13 10.02 14.59
N ALA A 115 -8.12 9.79 13.28
CA ALA A 115 -7.67 8.54 12.69
C ALA A 115 -6.16 8.29 12.88
N ASN A 116 -5.40 9.35 13.21
CA ASN A 116 -3.95 9.31 13.47
C ASN A 116 -3.18 8.55 12.36
N PRO A 117 -3.22 9.02 11.11
CA PRO A 117 -2.64 8.31 9.98
C PRO A 117 -1.10 8.40 9.97
N ASP A 118 -0.46 7.40 9.34
CA ASP A 118 0.97 7.39 9.01
C ASP A 118 1.23 8.02 7.63
N LEU A 119 0.20 8.07 6.79
CA LEU A 119 0.26 8.60 5.43
C LEU A 119 -1.12 9.11 5.00
N ILE A 120 -1.14 10.23 4.29
CA ILE A 120 -2.33 10.75 3.61
C ILE A 120 -2.05 10.80 2.11
N ILE A 121 -2.94 10.21 1.30
CA ILE A 121 -2.87 10.24 -0.16
C ILE A 121 -4.00 11.10 -0.69
N ILE A 122 -3.65 12.17 -1.39
CA ILE A 122 -4.62 13.11 -1.97
C ILE A 122 -4.57 13.15 -3.48
N ASN A 123 -5.59 13.73 -4.07
CA ASN A 123 -5.71 14.06 -5.49
C ASN A 123 -5.81 15.59 -5.68
N GLY A 124 -5.92 16.07 -6.90
CA GLY A 124 -6.04 17.49 -7.25
C GLY A 124 -7.15 18.25 -6.53
N ARG A 125 -8.24 17.55 -6.13
CA ARG A 125 -9.35 18.19 -5.41
C ARG A 125 -9.02 18.62 -3.99
N GLN A 126 -8.00 18.05 -3.37
CA GLN A 126 -7.57 18.35 -2.01
C GLN A 126 -6.27 19.13 -1.95
N GLU A 127 -5.74 19.61 -3.09
CA GLU A 127 -4.47 20.35 -3.11
C GLU A 127 -4.52 21.65 -2.27
N ASP A 128 -5.66 22.31 -2.20
CA ASP A 128 -5.86 23.51 -1.35
C ASP A 128 -5.75 23.19 0.17
N PHE A 129 -5.92 21.94 0.54
CA PHE A 129 -5.79 21.47 1.92
C PHE A 129 -4.40 20.87 2.22
N TYR A 130 -3.49 20.82 1.23
CA TYR A 130 -2.21 20.13 1.37
C TYR A 130 -1.41 20.56 2.60
N GLU A 131 -1.29 21.87 2.84
CA GLU A 131 -0.55 22.39 3.99
C GLU A 131 -1.18 21.97 5.33
N GLN A 132 -2.51 21.91 5.39
CA GLN A 132 -3.23 21.53 6.61
C GLN A 132 -3.09 20.04 6.86
N LEU A 133 -3.24 19.22 5.82
CA LEU A 133 -3.08 17.76 5.87
C LEU A 133 -1.64 17.37 6.21
N SER A 134 -0.65 18.05 5.65
CA SER A 134 0.79 17.81 5.93
C SER A 134 1.19 18.13 7.37
N LYS A 135 0.40 18.93 8.10
CA LYS A 135 0.58 19.14 9.55
C LYS A 135 0.05 17.98 10.38
N ILE A 136 -0.83 17.16 9.82
CA ILE A 136 -1.40 15.98 10.50
C ILE A 136 -0.49 14.76 10.27
N ALA A 137 -0.12 14.48 9.02
CA ALA A 137 0.74 13.36 8.64
C ALA A 137 1.46 13.62 7.31
N PRO A 138 2.52 12.87 6.98
CA PRO A 138 3.11 12.86 5.65
C PRO A 138 2.03 12.75 4.58
N THR A 139 1.99 13.72 3.66
CA THR A 139 0.95 13.81 2.63
C THR A 139 1.58 13.80 1.25
N ILE A 140 1.09 12.96 0.35
CA ILE A 140 1.50 12.88 -1.04
C ILE A 140 0.33 13.13 -1.99
N SER A 141 0.61 13.74 -3.15
CA SER A 141 -0.37 13.90 -4.23
C SER A 141 -0.16 12.87 -5.33
N THR A 142 -1.26 12.22 -5.74
CA THR A 142 -1.36 11.32 -6.89
C THR A 142 -2.10 11.97 -8.06
N SER A 143 -2.16 13.29 -8.09
CA SER A 143 -2.71 14.06 -9.22
C SER A 143 -2.04 13.68 -10.54
N LYS A 144 -2.84 13.60 -11.60
CA LYS A 144 -2.39 13.21 -12.93
C LYS A 144 -2.23 14.43 -13.84
N ASP A 145 -1.27 14.35 -14.75
CA ASP A 145 -1.11 15.30 -15.85
C ASP A 145 -1.91 14.77 -17.05
N ASP A 146 -2.89 15.54 -17.51
CA ASP A 146 -3.75 15.15 -18.62
C ASP A 146 -2.99 14.96 -19.95
N LYS A 147 -1.87 15.68 -20.14
CA LYS A 147 -1.01 15.56 -21.33
C LYS A 147 -0.13 14.30 -21.30
N LYS A 148 0.12 13.76 -20.10
CA LYS A 148 0.95 12.57 -19.83
C LYS A 148 0.21 11.58 -18.93
N TYR A 149 -1.06 11.32 -19.29
CA TYR A 149 -1.95 10.58 -18.42
C TYR A 149 -1.42 9.19 -18.06
N LEU A 150 -0.99 8.39 -19.06
CA LEU A 150 -0.49 7.03 -18.83
C LEU A 150 0.81 7.02 -18.00
N ASP A 151 1.72 7.96 -18.29
CA ASP A 151 2.95 8.12 -17.50
C ASP A 151 2.62 8.49 -16.05
N SER A 152 1.62 9.34 -15.84
CA SER A 152 1.16 9.71 -14.49
C SER A 152 0.56 8.52 -13.75
N VAL A 153 -0.22 7.68 -14.45
CA VAL A 153 -0.76 6.43 -13.87
C VAL A 153 0.38 5.51 -13.46
N LYS A 154 1.37 5.28 -14.35
CA LYS A 154 2.54 4.48 -14.02
C LYS A 154 3.27 5.01 -12.80
N ASN A 155 3.61 6.30 -12.79
CA ASN A 155 4.30 6.93 -11.69
C ASN A 155 3.55 6.78 -10.35
N ASN A 156 2.24 6.86 -10.35
CA ASN A 156 1.44 6.71 -9.13
C ASN A 156 1.42 5.25 -8.65
N ILE A 157 1.34 4.27 -9.56
CA ILE A 157 1.48 2.85 -9.25
C ILE A 157 2.87 2.58 -8.67
N ASP A 158 3.94 3.11 -9.27
CA ASP A 158 5.32 2.97 -8.81
C ASP A 158 5.53 3.58 -7.41
N LYS A 159 4.96 4.75 -7.13
CA LYS A 159 5.00 5.37 -5.80
C LYS A 159 4.38 4.47 -4.74
N ILE A 160 3.18 3.95 -5.00
CA ILE A 160 2.50 3.05 -4.08
C ILE A 160 3.30 1.75 -3.91
N GLY A 161 3.79 1.17 -5.01
CA GLY A 161 4.68 0.01 -4.99
C GLY A 161 5.88 0.22 -4.08
N LYS A 162 6.57 1.36 -4.24
CA LYS A 162 7.76 1.74 -3.46
C LYS A 162 7.46 1.96 -1.97
N ILE A 163 6.35 2.63 -1.65
CA ILE A 163 5.93 2.88 -0.27
C ILE A 163 5.66 1.56 0.48
N PHE A 164 5.07 0.59 -0.19
CA PHE A 164 4.67 -0.67 0.41
C PHE A 164 5.63 -1.84 0.14
N GLY A 165 6.75 -1.62 -0.56
CA GLY A 165 7.73 -2.67 -0.87
C GLY A 165 7.17 -3.76 -1.79
N VAL A 166 6.29 -3.39 -2.73
CA VAL A 166 5.62 -4.30 -3.68
C VAL A 166 5.86 -3.88 -5.14
N GLU A 167 7.04 -3.33 -5.44
CA GLU A 167 7.40 -2.76 -6.74
C GLU A 167 7.29 -3.79 -7.88
N GLU A 168 7.67 -5.04 -7.61
CA GLU A 168 7.56 -6.10 -8.61
C GLU A 168 6.11 -6.33 -9.03
N LYS A 169 5.20 -6.42 -8.05
CA LYS A 169 3.76 -6.55 -8.31
C LYS A 169 3.21 -5.31 -9.01
N ALA A 170 3.63 -4.13 -8.62
CA ALA A 170 3.25 -2.87 -9.26
C ALA A 170 3.63 -2.87 -10.75
N ASN A 171 4.85 -3.28 -11.09
CA ASN A 171 5.30 -3.42 -12.48
C ASN A 171 4.50 -4.49 -13.26
N GLN A 172 4.19 -5.63 -12.65
CA GLN A 172 3.39 -6.68 -13.28
C GLN A 172 1.98 -6.20 -13.59
N GLU A 173 1.32 -5.50 -12.67
CA GLU A 173 -0.04 -4.98 -12.88
C GLU A 173 -0.05 -3.87 -13.95
N PHE A 174 0.94 -2.98 -13.97
CA PHE A 174 1.04 -1.98 -15.03
C PHE A 174 1.27 -2.60 -16.41
N SER A 175 2.11 -3.63 -16.51
CA SER A 175 2.33 -4.36 -17.76
C SER A 175 1.05 -5.00 -18.33
N LYS A 176 0.09 -5.39 -17.49
CA LYS A 176 -1.22 -5.87 -17.96
C LYS A 176 -2.03 -4.74 -18.59
N ILE A 177 -1.94 -3.53 -18.06
CA ILE A 177 -2.59 -2.34 -18.61
C ILE A 177 -2.02 -2.03 -20.00
N GLU A 178 -0.69 -2.01 -20.15
CA GLU A 178 -0.01 -1.76 -21.42
C GLU A 178 -0.42 -2.77 -22.49
N LYS A 179 -0.40 -4.07 -22.16
CA LYS A 179 -0.84 -5.14 -23.08
C LYS A 179 -2.29 -4.98 -23.51
N LYS A 180 -3.17 -4.55 -22.60
CA LYS A 180 -4.57 -4.31 -22.90
C LYS A 180 -4.75 -3.13 -23.85
N ILE A 181 -4.01 -2.04 -23.62
CA ILE A 181 -4.00 -0.86 -24.51
C ILE A 181 -3.51 -1.26 -25.91
N GLU A 182 -2.40 -2.01 -26.00
CA GLU A 182 -1.89 -2.49 -27.29
C GLU A 182 -2.90 -3.35 -28.06
N THR A 183 -3.54 -4.28 -27.34
CA THR A 183 -4.56 -5.16 -27.91
C THR A 183 -5.77 -4.36 -28.44
N LEU A 184 -6.22 -3.36 -27.69
CA LEU A 184 -7.33 -2.50 -28.11
C LEU A 184 -6.95 -1.65 -29.33
N ASN A 185 -5.74 -1.09 -29.34
CA ASN A 185 -5.25 -0.31 -30.48
C ASN A 185 -5.14 -1.16 -31.78
N LYS A 186 -4.71 -2.42 -31.67
CA LYS A 186 -4.71 -3.35 -32.81
C LYS A 186 -6.13 -3.57 -33.35
N LYS A 187 -7.08 -3.87 -32.49
CA LYS A 187 -8.49 -4.09 -32.87
C LYS A 187 -9.14 -2.86 -33.53
N VAL A 188 -8.77 -1.66 -33.09
CA VAL A 188 -9.28 -0.42 -33.70
C VAL A 188 -8.70 -0.24 -35.12
N LYS A 189 -7.39 -0.51 -35.29
CA LYS A 189 -6.74 -0.41 -36.64
C LYS A 189 -7.25 -1.44 -37.63
N GLU A 190 -7.67 -2.62 -37.17
CA GLU A 190 -8.22 -3.68 -38.03
C GLU A 190 -9.67 -3.39 -38.50
N LYS A 191 -10.36 -2.44 -37.85
CA LYS A 191 -11.75 -2.08 -38.14
C LYS A 191 -11.90 -0.79 -38.97
N ASN A 192 -10.80 -0.05 -39.16
CA ASN A 192 -10.72 1.15 -39.99
C ASN A 192 -9.96 0.88 -41.28
#